data_4c41a1cc9dc3169be4fd4d7cb45b6552
#
_entry.id   4c41a1cc9dc3169be4fd4d7cb45b6552
#
_cell.length_a   1.000
_cell.length_b   1.000
_cell.length_c   1.000
_cell.angle_alpha   90.00
_cell.angle_beta   90.00
_cell.angle_gamma   90.00
#
_symmetry.space_group_name_H-M   'P 1'
#
loop_
_entity.id
_entity.type
_entity.pdbx_description
1 polymer ?
#
loop_
_entity_poly.entity_id
_entity_poly.type
_entity_poly.pdbx_seq_one_letter_code
_entity_poly.pdbx_strand_id
1 'polypeptide(L)'
;MIQIETIFDILWKGFIIGVIVSAPLGPVGVLCIQRTLNKGRWYGFVTGIGASLSDIAYALLTGYGMSFVFDYVNKNIFYLQLFGSILLLIFGIYTFRSNPVQSIRPVSTSKGSYFHNFITAFAVTLSNPLIIFLFVGLFARFAFVSEGVLVFEAVTGYLAIALGALTWWFGITFFVNKVRTQFNLRGIWMLNRIIGGIVMLVSGFGLVFTLMGESLY
;
A
#
# COMPACT_ATOMS: atom_id res chain seq x y z
N MET A 1 -11.07 -14.90 25.18
CA MET A 1 -9.85 -14.07 25.18
C MET A 1 -9.03 -14.26 23.91
N ILE A 2 -8.74 -15.49 23.47
CA ILE A 2 -7.94 -15.80 22.27
C ILE A 2 -8.49 -15.13 20.98
N GLN A 3 -9.82 -15.10 20.78
CA GLN A 3 -10.43 -14.47 19.58
C GLN A 3 -10.23 -12.96 19.51
N ILE A 4 -10.17 -12.25 20.63
CA ILE A 4 -10.01 -10.79 20.66
C ILE A 4 -8.57 -10.41 20.29
N GLU A 5 -7.59 -11.16 20.78
CA GLU A 5 -6.17 -10.95 20.45
C GLU A 5 -5.92 -11.20 18.97
N THR A 6 -6.52 -12.26 18.40
CA THR A 6 -6.41 -12.58 16.98
C THR A 6 -7.03 -11.48 16.09
N ILE A 7 -8.22 -10.99 16.45
CA ILE A 7 -8.89 -9.90 15.70
C ILE A 7 -8.07 -8.62 15.74
N PHE A 8 -7.51 -8.28 16.92
CA PHE A 8 -6.67 -7.08 17.05
C PHE A 8 -5.40 -7.21 16.21
N ASP A 9 -4.79 -8.39 16.19
CA ASP A 9 -3.61 -8.68 15.37
C ASP A 9 -3.89 -8.53 13.86
N ILE A 10 -5.01 -9.08 13.39
CA ILE A 10 -5.43 -8.96 11.99
C ILE A 10 -5.74 -7.50 11.63
N LEU A 11 -6.41 -6.75 12.52
CA LEU A 11 -6.76 -5.35 12.28
C LEU A 11 -5.54 -4.46 12.11
N TRP A 12 -4.56 -4.54 13.04
CA TRP A 12 -3.40 -3.67 12.95
C TRP A 12 -2.48 -4.06 11.77
N LYS A 13 -2.30 -5.37 11.51
CA LYS A 13 -1.56 -5.86 10.34
C LYS A 13 -2.20 -5.36 9.04
N GLY A 14 -3.51 -5.59 8.89
CA GLY A 14 -4.25 -5.13 7.72
C GLY A 14 -4.15 -3.62 7.53
N PHE A 15 -4.33 -2.85 8.60
CA PHE A 15 -4.23 -1.39 8.55
C PHE A 15 -2.84 -0.93 8.08
N ILE A 16 -1.77 -1.48 8.65
CA ILE A 16 -0.39 -1.15 8.27
C ILE A 16 -0.10 -1.55 6.83
N ILE A 17 -0.54 -2.73 6.40
CA ILE A 17 -0.42 -3.17 5.01
C ILE A 17 -1.07 -2.15 4.07
N GLY A 18 -2.31 -1.73 4.37
CA GLY A 18 -3.04 -0.75 3.56
C GLY A 18 -2.31 0.60 3.46
N VAL A 19 -1.74 1.08 4.57
CA VAL A 19 -0.92 2.30 4.59
C VAL A 19 0.34 2.12 3.74
N ILE A 20 1.09 1.03 3.93
CA ILE A 20 2.37 0.80 3.24
C ILE A 20 2.16 0.66 1.72
N VAL A 21 1.11 -0.04 1.28
CA VAL A 21 0.81 -0.21 -0.16
C VAL A 21 0.47 1.12 -0.83
N SER A 22 -0.32 1.96 -0.15
CA SER A 22 -0.78 3.23 -0.68
C SER A 22 0.25 4.37 -0.54
N ALA A 23 1.24 4.22 0.35
CA ALA A 23 2.19 5.28 0.69
C ALA A 23 3.12 5.69 -0.46
N PRO A 24 3.68 4.78 -1.27
CA PRO A 24 4.57 5.15 -2.37
C PRO A 24 3.86 6.00 -3.42
N LEU A 25 4.43 7.16 -3.70
CA LEU A 25 3.89 8.09 -4.67
C LEU A 25 4.27 7.67 -6.10
N GLY A 26 3.64 6.60 -6.57
CA GLY A 26 3.67 6.20 -7.97
C GLY A 26 2.81 7.11 -8.87
N PRO A 27 2.51 6.70 -10.11
CA PRO A 27 1.70 7.49 -11.06
C PRO A 27 0.37 7.97 -10.49
N VAL A 28 -0.31 7.12 -9.69
CA VAL A 28 -1.60 7.45 -9.07
C VAL A 28 -1.44 8.44 -7.92
N GLY A 29 -0.38 8.32 -7.13
CA GLY A 29 -0.06 9.32 -6.09
C GLY A 29 0.16 10.70 -6.68
N VAL A 30 0.89 10.78 -7.79
CA VAL A 30 1.07 12.04 -8.54
C VAL A 30 -0.27 12.58 -9.05
N LEU A 31 -1.12 11.74 -9.65
CA LEU A 31 -2.47 12.15 -10.08
C LEU A 31 -3.32 12.66 -8.91
N CYS A 32 -3.28 11.99 -7.77
CA CYS A 32 -3.98 12.40 -6.55
C CYS A 32 -3.54 13.79 -6.10
N ILE A 33 -2.23 14.02 -6.00
CA ILE A 33 -1.66 15.31 -5.62
C ILE A 33 -2.02 16.40 -6.62
N GLN A 34 -1.85 16.15 -7.94
CA GLN A 34 -2.20 17.12 -8.99
C GLN A 34 -3.69 17.50 -8.96
N ARG A 35 -4.56 16.51 -8.76
CA ARG A 35 -6.02 16.77 -8.66
C ARG A 35 -6.36 17.54 -7.40
N THR A 36 -5.68 17.25 -6.29
CA THR A 36 -5.84 18.02 -5.04
C THR A 36 -5.43 19.48 -5.23
N LEU A 37 -4.29 19.72 -5.87
CA LEU A 37 -3.77 21.06 -6.12
C LEU A 37 -4.64 21.85 -7.11
N ASN A 38 -5.06 21.22 -8.20
CA ASN A 38 -5.74 21.93 -9.31
C ASN A 38 -7.26 22.03 -9.12
N LYS A 39 -7.88 20.98 -8.53
CA LYS A 39 -9.34 20.85 -8.46
C LYS A 39 -9.89 20.88 -7.03
N GLY A 40 -9.01 20.68 -6.03
CA GLY A 40 -9.36 20.66 -4.62
C GLY A 40 -9.30 19.25 -3.99
N ARG A 41 -9.32 19.23 -2.66
CA ARG A 41 -9.09 18.05 -1.82
C ARG A 41 -9.96 16.84 -2.19
N TRP A 42 -11.24 17.06 -2.41
CA TRP A 42 -12.18 15.96 -2.66
C TRP A 42 -11.93 15.25 -3.99
N TYR A 43 -11.46 15.96 -5.01
CA TYR A 43 -11.06 15.34 -6.28
C TYR A 43 -9.83 14.44 -6.12
N GLY A 44 -8.88 14.85 -5.29
CA GLY A 44 -7.75 13.99 -4.91
C GLY A 44 -8.18 12.79 -4.09
N PHE A 45 -9.04 12.98 -3.08
CA PHE A 45 -9.53 11.91 -2.23
C PHE A 45 -10.30 10.84 -3.01
N VAL A 46 -11.19 11.24 -3.91
CA VAL A 46 -11.89 10.30 -4.81
C VAL A 46 -10.91 9.54 -5.73
N THR A 47 -9.82 10.17 -6.13
CA THR A 47 -8.72 9.47 -6.82
C THR A 47 -8.11 8.39 -5.92
N GLY A 48 -7.86 8.70 -4.65
CA GLY A 48 -7.39 7.75 -3.65
C GLY A 48 -8.37 6.59 -3.41
N ILE A 49 -9.68 6.85 -3.36
CA ILE A 49 -10.70 5.80 -3.24
C ILE A 49 -10.63 4.83 -4.43
N GLY A 50 -10.47 5.34 -5.66
CA GLY A 50 -10.30 4.50 -6.85
C GLY A 50 -9.06 3.62 -6.77
N ALA A 51 -7.93 4.18 -6.30
CA ALA A 51 -6.72 3.42 -6.06
C ALA A 51 -6.92 2.33 -5.00
N SER A 52 -7.51 2.68 -3.85
CA SER A 52 -7.77 1.73 -2.76
C SER A 52 -8.64 0.55 -3.20
N LEU A 53 -9.61 0.77 -4.07
CA LEU A 53 -10.43 -0.34 -4.59
C LEU A 53 -9.59 -1.31 -5.44
N SER A 54 -8.65 -0.81 -6.24
CA SER A 54 -7.69 -1.67 -6.97
C SER A 54 -6.75 -2.40 -6.01
N ASP A 55 -6.29 -1.73 -4.96
CA ASP A 55 -5.44 -2.34 -3.93
C ASP A 55 -6.17 -3.50 -3.26
N ILE A 56 -7.46 -3.35 -2.94
CA ILE A 56 -8.29 -4.44 -2.40
C ILE A 56 -8.44 -5.59 -3.38
N ALA A 57 -8.64 -5.32 -4.68
CA ALA A 57 -8.69 -6.37 -5.70
C ALA A 57 -7.37 -7.17 -5.74
N TYR A 58 -6.23 -6.50 -5.67
CA TYR A 58 -4.92 -7.16 -5.59
C TYR A 58 -4.72 -7.91 -4.26
N ALA A 59 -5.17 -7.35 -3.14
CA ALA A 59 -5.11 -8.01 -1.84
C ALA A 59 -5.90 -9.33 -1.85
N LEU A 60 -7.12 -9.31 -2.38
CA LEU A 60 -7.96 -10.49 -2.52
C LEU A 60 -7.31 -11.53 -3.45
N LEU A 61 -6.82 -11.10 -4.61
CA LEU A 61 -6.15 -11.98 -5.56
C LEU A 61 -4.91 -12.65 -4.92
N THR A 62 -4.12 -11.88 -4.19
CA THR A 62 -2.92 -12.39 -3.51
C THR A 62 -3.30 -13.35 -2.37
N GLY A 63 -4.27 -12.99 -1.55
CA GLY A 63 -4.72 -13.83 -0.43
C GLY A 63 -5.30 -15.16 -0.91
N TYR A 64 -6.15 -15.12 -1.94
CA TYR A 64 -6.65 -16.35 -2.58
C TYR A 64 -5.51 -17.17 -3.18
N GLY A 65 -4.59 -16.53 -3.92
CA GLY A 65 -3.44 -17.23 -4.52
C GLY A 65 -2.57 -17.90 -3.47
N MET A 66 -2.30 -17.24 -2.35
CA MET A 66 -1.52 -17.82 -1.25
C MET A 66 -2.26 -18.96 -0.54
N SER A 67 -3.58 -18.91 -0.43
CA SER A 67 -4.36 -19.97 0.23
C SER A 67 -4.31 -21.31 -0.51
N PHE A 68 -4.18 -21.31 -1.84
CA PHE A 68 -4.03 -22.53 -2.63
C PHE A 68 -2.70 -23.25 -2.40
N VAL A 69 -1.66 -22.57 -1.99
CA VAL A 69 -0.33 -23.13 -1.73
C VAL A 69 0.03 -23.14 -0.26
N PHE A 70 -0.96 -23.08 0.59
CA PHE A 70 -0.81 -22.85 2.03
C PHE A 70 0.08 -23.89 2.73
N ASP A 71 -0.11 -25.18 2.44
CA ASP A 71 0.72 -26.25 3.00
C ASP A 71 2.21 -26.08 2.62
N TYR A 72 2.45 -25.59 1.40
CA TYR A 72 3.80 -25.29 0.94
C TYR A 72 4.35 -24.03 1.63
N VAL A 73 3.51 -23.05 1.85
CA VAL A 73 3.83 -21.78 2.56
C VAL A 73 4.26 -22.09 4.00
N ASN A 74 3.47 -22.90 4.73
CA ASN A 74 3.77 -23.23 6.13
C ASN A 74 5.07 -24.03 6.29
N LYS A 75 5.30 -24.99 5.39
CA LYS A 75 6.54 -25.78 5.40
C LYS A 75 7.78 -24.94 5.08
N ASN A 76 7.60 -23.80 4.40
CA ASN A 76 8.68 -22.96 3.89
C ASN A 76 8.58 -21.52 4.38
N ILE A 77 7.97 -21.28 5.55
CA ILE A 77 7.71 -19.92 6.07
C ILE A 77 8.97 -19.05 6.14
N PHE A 78 10.09 -19.66 6.52
CA PHE A 78 11.39 -18.99 6.56
C PHE A 78 11.76 -18.42 5.16
N TYR A 79 11.70 -19.24 4.12
CA TYR A 79 12.03 -18.82 2.76
C TYR A 79 11.06 -17.76 2.22
N LEU A 80 9.79 -17.86 2.59
CA LEU A 80 8.76 -16.88 2.21
C LEU A 80 8.97 -15.54 2.89
N GLN A 81 9.25 -15.54 4.19
CA GLN A 81 9.58 -14.31 4.91
C GLN A 81 10.87 -13.66 4.40
N LEU A 82 11.87 -14.47 4.08
CA LEU A 82 13.11 -14.01 3.46
C LEU A 82 12.82 -13.38 2.09
N PHE A 83 12.10 -14.08 1.24
CA PHE A 83 11.70 -13.60 -0.09
C PHE A 83 10.86 -12.32 -0.01
N GLY A 84 9.85 -12.29 0.88
CA GLY A 84 9.01 -11.12 1.12
C GLY A 84 9.83 -9.91 1.58
N SER A 85 10.77 -10.10 2.50
CA SER A 85 11.64 -9.03 2.98
C SER A 85 12.58 -8.51 1.89
N ILE A 86 13.10 -9.39 1.02
CA ILE A 86 13.90 -9.00 -0.15
C ILE A 86 13.07 -8.20 -1.15
N LEU A 87 11.85 -8.66 -1.46
CA LEU A 87 10.95 -7.93 -2.36
C LEU A 87 10.62 -6.53 -1.82
N LEU A 88 10.32 -6.42 -0.53
CA LEU A 88 10.05 -5.14 0.12
C LEU A 88 11.29 -4.24 0.11
N LEU A 89 12.48 -4.79 0.29
CA LEU A 89 13.73 -4.02 0.22
C LEU A 89 13.94 -3.47 -1.19
N ILE A 90 13.78 -4.30 -2.21
CA ILE A 90 13.88 -3.88 -3.63
C ILE A 90 12.86 -2.78 -3.92
N PHE A 91 11.62 -2.95 -3.45
CA PHE A 91 10.56 -1.97 -3.62
C PHE A 91 10.87 -0.66 -2.89
N GLY A 92 11.40 -0.74 -1.66
CA GLY A 92 11.85 0.43 -0.90
C GLY A 92 12.95 1.20 -1.63
N ILE A 93 13.95 0.50 -2.17
CA ILE A 93 15.04 1.10 -2.97
C ILE A 93 14.47 1.74 -4.25
N TYR A 94 13.57 1.06 -4.95
CA TYR A 94 12.90 1.60 -6.13
C TYR A 94 12.15 2.89 -5.79
N THR A 95 11.34 2.87 -4.73
CA THR A 95 10.57 4.05 -4.27
C THR A 95 11.50 5.19 -3.85
N PHE A 96 12.57 4.91 -3.11
CA PHE A 96 13.56 5.91 -2.68
C PHE A 96 14.27 6.59 -3.84
N ARG A 97 14.60 5.83 -4.90
CA ARG A 97 15.29 6.34 -6.09
C ARG A 97 14.35 6.98 -7.10
N SER A 98 13.06 6.63 -7.09
CA SER A 98 12.10 7.15 -8.05
C SER A 98 11.86 8.65 -7.84
N ASN A 99 11.77 9.37 -8.95
CA ASN A 99 11.42 10.80 -8.95
C ASN A 99 10.01 10.96 -9.54
N PRO A 100 8.96 10.97 -8.72
CA PRO A 100 7.58 11.09 -9.20
C PRO A 100 7.31 12.43 -9.89
N VAL A 101 8.14 13.44 -9.67
CA VAL A 101 8.01 14.76 -10.29
C VAL A 101 8.17 14.68 -11.81
N GLN A 102 8.99 13.77 -12.32
CA GLN A 102 9.19 13.58 -13.77
C GLN A 102 7.94 13.06 -14.48
N SER A 103 7.01 12.46 -13.74
CA SER A 103 5.73 11.95 -14.25
C SER A 103 4.62 12.99 -14.25
N ILE A 104 4.88 14.22 -13.78
CA ILE A 104 3.91 15.29 -13.71
C ILE A 104 3.65 15.83 -15.12
N ARG A 105 2.51 15.46 -15.68
CA ARG A 105 2.00 16.04 -16.92
C ARG A 105 1.01 17.17 -16.59
N PRO A 106 0.91 18.24 -17.42
CA PRO A 106 -0.13 19.23 -17.26
C PRO A 106 -1.51 18.54 -17.27
N VAL A 107 -2.21 18.62 -16.15
CA VAL A 107 -3.59 18.10 -16.08
C VAL A 107 -4.47 19.12 -16.78
N SER A 108 -5.32 18.66 -17.73
CA SER A 108 -6.30 19.53 -18.37
C SER A 108 -7.12 20.26 -17.30
N THR A 109 -7.32 21.54 -17.49
CA THR A 109 -8.06 22.42 -16.57
C THR A 109 -9.56 22.09 -16.48
N SER A 110 -10.05 21.17 -17.34
CA SER A 110 -11.43 20.71 -17.26
C SER A 110 -11.67 20.01 -15.93
N LYS A 111 -12.71 20.45 -15.22
CA LYS A 111 -13.05 19.93 -13.88
C LYS A 111 -13.56 18.48 -13.92
N GLY A 112 -13.30 17.61 -14.83
CA GLY A 112 -13.82 16.25 -14.95
C GLY A 112 -14.60 15.74 -13.72
N SER A 113 -15.58 14.89 -13.91
CA SER A 113 -16.43 14.43 -12.81
C SER A 113 -15.63 13.64 -11.75
N TYR A 114 -16.15 13.54 -10.55
CA TYR A 114 -15.61 12.64 -9.50
C TYR A 114 -15.50 11.21 -10.00
N PHE A 115 -16.51 10.74 -10.72
CA PHE A 115 -16.53 9.41 -11.32
C PHE A 115 -15.38 9.18 -12.29
N HIS A 116 -15.08 10.14 -13.18
CA HIS A 116 -13.93 10.06 -14.07
C HIS A 116 -12.61 9.96 -13.29
N ASN A 117 -12.46 10.72 -12.20
CA ASN A 117 -11.26 10.67 -11.37
C ASN A 117 -11.10 9.33 -10.65
N PHE A 118 -12.21 8.77 -10.18
CA PHE A 118 -12.25 7.44 -9.58
C PHE A 118 -11.84 6.36 -10.58
N ILE A 119 -12.52 6.26 -11.72
CA ILE A 119 -12.27 5.22 -12.73
C ILE A 119 -10.86 5.29 -13.29
N THR A 120 -10.36 6.49 -13.58
CA THR A 120 -8.98 6.63 -14.09
C THR A 120 -7.94 6.22 -13.07
N ALA A 121 -8.13 6.51 -11.78
CA ALA A 121 -7.23 6.07 -10.73
C ALA A 121 -7.31 4.55 -10.54
N PHE A 122 -8.52 3.99 -10.49
CA PHE A 122 -8.74 2.55 -10.44
C PHE A 122 -8.01 1.84 -11.58
N ALA A 123 -8.22 2.26 -12.83
CA ALA A 123 -7.60 1.64 -13.99
C ALA A 123 -6.07 1.77 -13.99
N VAL A 124 -5.53 2.95 -13.63
CA VAL A 124 -4.07 3.15 -13.57
C VAL A 124 -3.42 2.31 -12.47
N THR A 125 -4.07 2.19 -11.31
CA THR A 125 -3.58 1.31 -10.22
C THR A 125 -3.66 -0.16 -10.64
N LEU A 126 -4.79 -0.58 -11.21
CA LEU A 126 -5.01 -1.95 -11.66
C LEU A 126 -4.06 -2.37 -12.81
N SER A 127 -3.57 -1.40 -13.58
CA SER A 127 -2.57 -1.65 -14.64
C SER A 127 -1.14 -1.76 -14.11
N ASN A 128 -0.90 -1.63 -12.80
CA ASN A 128 0.42 -1.68 -12.21
C ASN A 128 0.71 -3.05 -11.58
N PRO A 129 1.37 -3.98 -12.29
CA PRO A 129 1.61 -5.34 -11.76
C PRO A 129 2.55 -5.37 -10.55
N LEU A 130 3.32 -4.31 -10.31
CA LEU A 130 4.24 -4.24 -9.17
C LEU A 130 3.51 -4.30 -7.81
N ILE A 131 2.24 -3.90 -7.77
CA ILE A 131 1.43 -3.93 -6.56
C ILE A 131 1.21 -5.36 -6.06
N ILE A 132 1.06 -6.34 -6.97
CA ILE A 132 0.89 -7.75 -6.57
C ILE A 132 2.14 -8.26 -5.84
N PHE A 133 3.33 -7.92 -6.32
CA PHE A 133 4.57 -8.31 -5.65
C PHE A 133 4.71 -7.66 -4.27
N LEU A 134 4.24 -6.44 -4.14
CA LEU A 134 4.22 -5.73 -2.85
C LEU A 134 3.28 -6.43 -1.86
N PHE A 135 2.06 -6.82 -2.30
CA PHE A 135 1.14 -7.59 -1.46
C PHE A 135 1.70 -8.96 -1.09
N VAL A 136 2.29 -9.69 -2.04
CA VAL A 136 2.95 -10.98 -1.74
C VAL A 136 4.03 -10.81 -0.68
N GLY A 137 4.89 -9.79 -0.81
CA GLY A 137 5.93 -9.49 0.17
C GLY A 137 5.38 -9.13 1.55
N LEU A 138 4.34 -8.30 1.60
CA LEU A 138 3.71 -7.87 2.86
C LEU A 138 2.94 -9.03 3.52
N PHE A 139 2.16 -9.79 2.75
CA PHE A 139 1.40 -10.93 3.28
C PHE A 139 2.31 -12.01 3.83
N ALA A 140 3.42 -12.32 3.12
CA ALA A 140 4.43 -13.23 3.61
C ALA A 140 5.13 -12.69 4.88
N ARG A 141 5.50 -11.39 4.87
CA ARG A 141 6.20 -10.78 6.00
C ARG A 141 5.37 -10.71 7.26
N PHE A 142 4.10 -10.36 7.15
CA PHE A 142 3.18 -10.23 8.28
C PHE A 142 2.43 -11.52 8.62
N ALA A 143 2.71 -12.63 7.92
CA ALA A 143 1.94 -13.88 8.03
C ALA A 143 0.42 -13.61 8.01
N PHE A 144 0.00 -12.74 7.05
CA PHE A 144 -1.38 -12.23 7.02
C PHE A 144 -2.40 -13.30 6.61
N VAL A 145 -1.98 -14.29 5.83
CA VAL A 145 -2.80 -15.44 5.44
C VAL A 145 -2.36 -16.63 6.28
N SER A 146 -3.28 -17.21 7.06
CA SER A 146 -3.03 -18.38 7.90
C SER A 146 -4.13 -19.43 7.74
N GLU A 147 -3.84 -20.68 8.10
CA GLU A 147 -4.83 -21.77 8.09
C GLU A 147 -5.91 -21.56 9.15
N GLY A 148 -7.12 -22.01 8.83
CA GLY A 148 -8.23 -21.99 9.79
C GLY A 148 -8.79 -20.62 10.09
N VAL A 149 -8.38 -19.57 9.35
CA VAL A 149 -8.94 -18.23 9.49
C VAL A 149 -10.42 -18.27 9.14
N LEU A 150 -11.26 -17.84 10.06
CA LEU A 150 -12.68 -17.71 9.84
C LEU A 150 -12.95 -16.65 8.77
N VAL A 151 -14.02 -16.85 7.99
CA VAL A 151 -14.43 -15.87 6.96
C VAL A 151 -14.56 -14.46 7.54
N PHE A 152 -15.06 -14.35 8.76
CA PHE A 152 -15.19 -13.08 9.47
C PHE A 152 -13.82 -12.41 9.73
N GLU A 153 -12.82 -13.16 10.12
CA GLU A 153 -11.45 -12.66 10.37
C GLU A 153 -10.81 -12.19 9.06
N ALA A 154 -10.95 -12.98 7.99
CA ALA A 154 -10.47 -12.60 6.66
C ALA A 154 -11.11 -11.29 6.18
N VAL A 155 -12.45 -11.17 6.27
CA VAL A 155 -13.18 -9.95 5.90
C VAL A 155 -12.70 -8.78 6.75
N THR A 156 -12.51 -8.96 8.05
CA THR A 156 -12.01 -7.93 8.96
C THR A 156 -10.61 -7.45 8.55
N GLY A 157 -9.74 -8.36 8.16
CA GLY A 157 -8.39 -8.04 7.68
C GLY A 157 -8.42 -7.23 6.38
N TYR A 158 -9.22 -7.62 5.39
CA TYR A 158 -9.34 -6.85 4.14
C TYR A 158 -10.00 -5.49 4.36
N LEU A 159 -10.98 -5.38 5.25
CA LEU A 159 -11.55 -4.09 5.64
C LEU A 159 -10.50 -3.20 6.33
N ALA A 160 -9.64 -3.77 7.15
CA ALA A 160 -8.53 -3.05 7.77
C ALA A 160 -7.52 -2.54 6.74
N ILE A 161 -7.20 -3.34 5.70
CA ILE A 161 -6.37 -2.89 4.56
C ILE A 161 -7.04 -1.69 3.87
N ALA A 162 -8.34 -1.78 3.59
CA ALA A 162 -9.09 -0.68 2.98
C ALA A 162 -9.05 0.59 3.84
N LEU A 163 -9.26 0.46 5.15
CA LEU A 163 -9.20 1.57 6.09
C LEU A 163 -7.81 2.21 6.16
N GLY A 164 -6.74 1.41 6.16
CA GLY A 164 -5.37 1.90 6.12
C GLY A 164 -5.09 2.71 4.86
N ALA A 165 -5.46 2.18 3.69
CA ALA A 165 -5.33 2.85 2.40
C ALA A 165 -6.13 4.18 2.36
N LEU A 166 -7.40 4.15 2.77
CA LEU A 166 -8.26 5.34 2.81
C LEU A 166 -7.72 6.41 3.79
N THR A 167 -7.20 5.97 4.94
CA THR A 167 -6.58 6.88 5.92
C THR A 167 -5.38 7.58 5.32
N TRP A 168 -4.52 6.83 4.60
CA TRP A 168 -3.40 7.42 3.87
C TRP A 168 -3.85 8.48 2.85
N TRP A 169 -4.80 8.13 1.96
CA TRP A 169 -5.29 9.07 0.94
C TRP A 169 -6.00 10.28 1.53
N PHE A 170 -6.72 10.10 2.62
CA PHE A 170 -7.34 11.21 3.34
C PHE A 170 -6.28 12.14 3.94
N GLY A 171 -5.27 11.58 4.58
CA GLY A 171 -4.17 12.33 5.18
C GLY A 171 -3.37 13.12 4.15
N ILE A 172 -2.92 12.46 3.07
CA ILE A 172 -2.11 13.12 2.04
C ILE A 172 -2.89 14.24 1.32
N THR A 173 -4.17 14.02 1.00
CA THR A 173 -5.00 15.03 0.35
C THR A 173 -5.31 16.20 1.27
N PHE A 174 -5.47 15.95 2.58
CA PHE A 174 -5.63 17.00 3.58
C PHE A 174 -4.37 17.86 3.67
N PHE A 175 -3.21 17.21 3.81
CA PHE A 175 -1.92 17.88 3.91
C PHE A 175 -1.60 18.71 2.66
N VAL A 176 -1.72 18.11 1.48
CA VAL A 176 -1.47 18.76 0.19
C VAL A 176 -2.40 19.98 0.00
N ASN A 177 -3.67 19.85 0.36
CA ASN A 177 -4.62 20.97 0.27
C ASN A 177 -4.27 22.11 1.24
N LYS A 178 -3.80 21.78 2.45
CA LYS A 178 -3.40 22.79 3.46
C LYS A 178 -2.19 23.60 3.01
N VAL A 179 -1.22 22.94 2.37
CA VAL A 179 0.02 23.58 1.89
C VAL A 179 -0.04 24.00 0.42
N ARG A 180 -1.24 24.03 -0.17
CA ARG A 180 -1.45 24.26 -1.62
C ARG A 180 -0.79 25.53 -2.15
N THR A 181 -0.79 26.62 -1.38
CA THR A 181 -0.19 27.91 -1.76
C THR A 181 1.34 27.92 -1.70
N GLN A 182 1.92 27.00 -0.92
CA GLN A 182 3.37 26.87 -0.71
C GLN A 182 3.92 25.58 -1.32
N PHE A 183 3.08 24.82 -2.02
CA PHE A 183 3.42 23.49 -2.47
C PHE A 183 4.54 23.51 -3.51
N ASN A 184 5.67 22.88 -3.14
CA ASN A 184 6.84 22.76 -4.00
C ASN A 184 7.00 21.30 -4.48
N LEU A 185 7.35 21.12 -5.75
CA LEU A 185 7.61 19.81 -6.36
C LEU A 185 8.70 19.02 -5.61
N ARG A 186 9.65 19.69 -4.95
CA ARG A 186 10.64 19.07 -4.08
C ARG A 186 10.01 18.30 -2.92
N GLY A 187 8.86 18.77 -2.40
CA GLY A 187 8.14 18.11 -1.32
C GLY A 187 7.65 16.72 -1.71
N ILE A 188 7.17 16.53 -2.94
CA ILE A 188 6.75 15.22 -3.45
C ILE A 188 7.93 14.26 -3.52
N TRP A 189 9.04 14.70 -4.06
CA TRP A 189 10.27 13.91 -4.14
C TRP A 189 10.81 13.53 -2.76
N MET A 190 10.80 14.48 -1.82
CA MET A 190 11.25 14.26 -0.45
C MET A 190 10.34 13.25 0.28
N LEU A 191 9.02 13.36 0.11
CA LEU A 191 8.05 12.44 0.69
C LEU A 191 8.30 11.00 0.18
N ASN A 192 8.54 10.83 -1.12
CA ASN A 192 8.85 9.52 -1.70
C ASN A 192 10.16 8.94 -1.14
N ARG A 193 11.16 9.76 -0.89
CA ARG A 193 12.39 9.33 -0.23
C ARG A 193 12.19 8.91 1.22
N ILE A 194 11.40 9.66 1.98
CA ILE A 194 11.08 9.30 3.37
C ILE A 194 10.35 7.95 3.40
N ILE A 195 9.32 7.79 2.56
CA ILE A 195 8.55 6.53 2.48
C ILE A 195 9.45 5.36 2.07
N GLY A 196 10.23 5.52 0.99
CA GLY A 196 11.17 4.49 0.55
C GLY A 196 12.20 4.14 1.62
N GLY A 197 12.69 5.14 2.36
CA GLY A 197 13.58 4.95 3.51
C GLY A 197 12.94 4.13 4.64
N ILE A 198 11.69 4.45 5.00
CA ILE A 198 10.94 3.69 6.01
C ILE A 198 10.74 2.24 5.57
N VAL A 199 10.32 2.01 4.31
CA VAL A 199 10.13 0.66 3.77
C VAL A 199 11.45 -0.12 3.76
N MET A 200 12.58 0.52 3.40
CA MET A 200 13.91 -0.13 3.48
C MET A 200 14.30 -0.49 4.91
N LEU A 201 14.04 0.39 5.89
CA LEU A 201 14.33 0.09 7.29
C LEU A 201 13.49 -1.09 7.78
N VAL A 202 12.18 -1.08 7.55
CA VAL A 202 11.28 -2.17 7.96
C VAL A 202 11.68 -3.49 7.32
N SER A 203 12.01 -3.50 6.03
CA SER A 203 12.45 -4.71 5.34
C SER A 203 13.84 -5.17 5.76
N GLY A 204 14.76 -4.24 6.03
CA GLY A 204 16.09 -4.54 6.56
C GLY A 204 16.03 -5.20 7.94
N PHE A 205 15.25 -4.64 8.87
CA PHE A 205 14.96 -5.29 10.16
C PHE A 205 14.33 -6.66 9.97
N GLY A 206 13.33 -6.76 9.08
CA GLY A 206 12.69 -8.03 8.74
C GLY A 206 13.65 -9.09 8.25
N LEU A 207 14.62 -8.73 7.39
CA LEU A 207 15.68 -9.63 6.93
C LEU A 207 16.56 -10.11 8.08
N VAL A 208 17.02 -9.19 8.92
CA VAL A 208 17.89 -9.54 10.07
C VAL A 208 17.20 -10.52 11.01
N PHE A 209 15.95 -10.21 11.42
CA PHE A 209 15.19 -11.12 12.31
C PHE A 209 14.94 -12.48 11.68
N THR A 210 14.58 -12.54 10.40
CA THR A 210 14.40 -13.81 9.69
C THR A 210 15.69 -14.63 9.66
N LEU A 211 16.86 -13.99 9.43
CA LEU A 211 18.17 -14.68 9.42
C LEU A 211 18.62 -15.14 10.80
N MET A 212 18.22 -14.44 11.86
CA MET A 212 18.50 -14.84 13.26
C MET A 212 17.63 -16.01 13.73
N GLY A 213 16.69 -16.48 12.91
CA GLY A 213 15.76 -17.57 13.26
C GLY A 213 14.69 -17.15 14.26
N GLU A 214 14.60 -15.87 14.58
CA GLU A 214 13.54 -15.30 15.41
C GLU A 214 12.38 -14.90 14.49
N SER A 215 11.25 -15.61 14.59
CA SER A 215 9.99 -15.13 14.04
C SER A 215 9.54 -13.94 14.90
N LEU A 216 9.22 -12.81 14.32
CA LEU A 216 8.60 -11.67 15.00
C LEU A 216 7.13 -11.97 15.44
N TYR A 217 6.69 -13.23 15.33
CA TYR A 217 5.36 -13.74 15.69
C TYR A 217 5.44 -15.16 16.25
#